data_d8d316319bcd9dd514d65f878e471e7e
#
_entry.id   d8d316319bcd9dd514d65f878e471e7e
#
_cell.length_a   1.000
_cell.length_b   1.000
_cell.length_c   1.000
_cell.angle_alpha   90.00
_cell.angle_beta   90.00
_cell.angle_gamma   90.00
#
_symmetry.space_group_name_H-M   'P 1'
#
loop_
_entity.id
_entity.type
_entity.pdbx_description
1 polymer ?
#
loop_
_entity_poly.entity_id
_entity_poly.type
_entity_poly.pdbx_seq_one_letter_code
_entity_poly.pdbx_strand_id
1 'polypeptide(L)'
;MESYKLIESVLGGIYGAQIGLDDEQAIAALRKDLQHEPFREGIEAELKKAFSDESLSWAKLMDDCEVSFFETEEEAKSVAKELLWDVVFPTE
;
A
#
# COMPACT_ATOMS: atom_id res chain seq x y z
N MET A 1 5.20 9.47 -16.99
CA MET A 1 4.14 8.96 -16.14
C MET A 1 4.70 8.06 -15.05
N GLU A 2 4.43 8.40 -13.83
CA GLU A 2 4.94 7.64 -12.70
C GLU A 2 4.09 6.41 -12.46
N SER A 3 4.75 5.29 -12.19
CA SER A 3 4.09 4.04 -11.88
C SER A 3 4.57 3.56 -10.53
N TYR A 4 3.65 3.13 -9.69
CA TYR A 4 3.97 2.63 -8.35
C TYR A 4 3.73 1.12 -8.31
N LYS A 5 4.53 0.42 -9.11
CA LYS A 5 4.35 -1.02 -9.33
C LYS A 5 4.42 -1.86 -8.07
N LEU A 6 5.32 -1.53 -7.16
CA LEU A 6 5.45 -2.30 -5.92
C LEU A 6 4.27 -2.04 -5.00
N ILE A 7 3.81 -0.79 -4.92
CA ILE A 7 2.62 -0.46 -4.14
C ILE A 7 1.41 -1.18 -4.72
N GLU A 8 1.24 -1.15 -6.04
CA GLU A 8 0.14 -1.83 -6.71
C GLU A 8 0.19 -3.34 -6.48
N SER A 9 1.39 -3.91 -6.52
CA SER A 9 1.60 -5.34 -6.26
C SER A 9 1.19 -5.72 -4.84
N VAL A 10 1.53 -4.89 -3.87
CA VAL A 10 1.16 -5.12 -2.47
C VAL A 10 -0.35 -4.98 -2.29
N LEU A 11 -0.92 -3.90 -2.81
CA LEU A 11 -2.36 -3.68 -2.66
C LEU A 11 -3.18 -4.78 -3.34
N GLY A 12 -2.83 -5.13 -4.57
CA GLY A 12 -3.57 -6.15 -5.31
C GLY A 12 -3.24 -7.58 -4.87
N GLY A 13 -2.00 -7.83 -4.44
CA GLY A 13 -1.53 -9.15 -4.11
C GLY A 13 -1.63 -9.54 -2.64
N ILE A 14 -1.76 -8.59 -1.75
CA ILE A 14 -1.86 -8.84 -0.31
C ILE A 14 -3.18 -8.32 0.25
N TYR A 15 -3.52 -7.07 -0.05
CA TYR A 15 -4.71 -6.42 0.49
C TYR A 15 -5.95 -6.52 -0.39
N GLY A 16 -5.82 -7.06 -1.59
CA GLY A 16 -6.96 -7.19 -2.49
C GLY A 16 -8.05 -8.05 -1.89
N ALA A 17 -9.31 -7.67 -2.08
CA ALA A 17 -10.45 -8.39 -1.52
C ALA A 17 -10.50 -9.84 -1.96
N GLN A 18 -10.03 -10.14 -3.16
CA GLN A 18 -10.03 -11.49 -3.69
C GLN A 18 -9.01 -12.41 -3.06
N ILE A 19 -8.01 -11.85 -2.37
CA ILE A 19 -6.96 -12.65 -1.72
C ILE A 19 -7.50 -13.31 -0.44
N GLY A 20 -8.46 -12.65 0.22
CA GLY A 20 -9.13 -13.26 1.37
C GLY A 20 -8.38 -13.22 2.69
N LEU A 21 -7.31 -12.43 2.78
CA LEU A 21 -6.58 -12.25 4.03
C LEU A 21 -7.24 -11.19 4.88
N ASP A 22 -7.26 -11.38 6.21
CA ASP A 22 -7.67 -10.31 7.09
C ASP A 22 -6.50 -9.33 7.27
N ASP A 23 -6.74 -8.20 7.96
CA ASP A 23 -5.72 -7.17 8.11
C ASP A 23 -4.45 -7.67 8.79
N GLU A 24 -4.57 -8.49 9.82
CA GLU A 24 -3.41 -9.04 10.50
C GLU A 24 -2.59 -9.96 9.60
N GLN A 25 -3.27 -10.82 8.86
CA GLN A 25 -2.61 -11.74 7.94
C GLN A 25 -1.92 -10.99 6.81
N ALA A 26 -2.59 -9.97 6.28
CA ALA A 26 -2.04 -9.16 5.20
C ALA A 26 -0.80 -8.39 5.68
N ILE A 27 -0.89 -7.77 6.85
CA ILE A 27 0.24 -7.03 7.42
C ILE A 27 1.43 -7.98 7.67
N ALA A 28 1.16 -9.17 8.18
CA ALA A 28 2.20 -10.17 8.41
C ALA A 28 2.87 -10.59 7.10
N ALA A 29 2.08 -10.74 6.04
CA ALA A 29 2.62 -11.07 4.72
C ALA A 29 3.52 -9.97 4.18
N LEU A 30 3.10 -8.72 4.34
CA LEU A 30 3.92 -7.59 3.92
C LEU A 30 5.22 -7.51 4.73
N ARG A 31 5.15 -7.71 6.04
CA ARG A 31 6.34 -7.71 6.88
C ARG A 31 7.33 -8.79 6.47
N LYS A 32 6.82 -9.94 6.07
CA LYS A 32 7.66 -11.02 5.58
C LYS A 32 8.38 -10.62 4.30
N ASP A 33 7.67 -9.98 3.38
CA ASP A 33 8.26 -9.52 2.13
C ASP A 33 9.31 -8.44 2.37
N LEU A 34 9.15 -7.63 3.41
CA LEU A 34 10.10 -6.58 3.76
C LEU A 34 11.44 -7.12 4.23
N GLN A 35 11.55 -8.42 4.51
CA GLN A 35 12.82 -9.03 4.85
C GLN A 35 13.74 -9.15 3.64
N HIS A 36 13.19 -9.01 2.43
CA HIS A 36 13.97 -9.00 1.20
C HIS A 36 14.41 -7.58 0.89
N GLU A 37 15.70 -7.29 1.03
CA GLU A 37 16.23 -5.94 0.86
C GLU A 37 15.85 -5.25 -0.45
N PRO A 38 15.96 -5.89 -1.62
CA PRO A 38 15.59 -5.22 -2.86
C PRO A 38 14.14 -4.77 -2.88
N PHE A 39 13.23 -5.60 -2.37
CA PHE A 39 11.82 -5.24 -2.28
C PHE A 39 11.62 -4.09 -1.29
N ARG A 40 12.23 -4.20 -0.12
CA ARG A 40 12.09 -3.18 0.93
C ARG A 40 12.55 -1.82 0.46
N GLU A 41 13.74 -1.75 -0.15
CA GLU A 41 14.26 -0.50 -0.67
C GLU A 41 13.36 0.11 -1.72
N GLY A 42 12.85 -0.73 -2.62
CA GLY A 42 11.95 -0.27 -3.67
C GLY A 42 10.63 0.25 -3.14
N ILE A 43 10.00 -0.49 -2.22
CA ILE A 43 8.71 -0.07 -1.66
C ILE A 43 8.86 1.19 -0.80
N GLU A 44 9.97 1.31 -0.07
CA GLU A 44 10.24 2.53 0.71
C GLU A 44 10.32 3.74 -0.19
N ALA A 45 11.05 3.63 -1.30
CA ALA A 45 11.19 4.72 -2.25
C ALA A 45 9.85 5.08 -2.88
N GLU A 46 9.08 4.08 -3.28
CA GLU A 46 7.76 4.32 -3.87
C GLU A 46 6.81 4.99 -2.90
N LEU A 47 6.80 4.56 -1.63
CA LEU A 47 5.92 5.13 -0.62
C LEU A 47 6.25 6.60 -0.35
N LYS A 48 7.52 6.93 -0.22
CA LYS A 48 7.94 8.32 -0.01
C LYS A 48 7.48 9.20 -1.15
N LYS A 49 7.61 8.71 -2.37
CA LYS A 49 7.20 9.43 -3.55
C LYS A 49 5.69 9.54 -3.65
N ALA A 50 4.99 8.41 -3.45
CA ALA A 50 3.54 8.36 -3.57
C ALA A 50 2.84 9.26 -2.55
N PHE A 51 3.29 9.25 -1.31
CA PHE A 51 2.68 10.09 -0.28
C PHE A 51 2.99 11.57 -0.44
N SER A 52 3.99 11.90 -1.25
CA SER A 52 4.31 13.29 -1.61
C SER A 52 3.68 13.73 -2.93
N ASP A 53 3.10 12.80 -3.67
CA ASP A 53 2.55 13.05 -5.00
C ASP A 53 1.08 13.48 -4.89
N GLU A 54 0.84 14.78 -5.03
CA GLU A 54 -0.51 15.33 -4.96
C GLU A 54 -1.41 14.92 -6.13
N SER A 55 -0.81 14.46 -7.22
CA SER A 55 -1.60 14.02 -8.38
C SER A 55 -2.06 12.57 -8.28
N LEU A 56 -1.52 11.81 -7.32
CA LEU A 56 -1.91 10.42 -7.13
C LEU A 56 -3.25 10.34 -6.41
N SER A 57 -4.18 9.56 -6.95
CA SER A 57 -5.45 9.29 -6.28
C SER A 57 -5.38 7.95 -5.55
N TRP A 58 -5.34 8.00 -4.23
CA TRP A 58 -5.34 6.80 -3.41
C TRP A 58 -6.68 6.06 -3.50
N ALA A 59 -7.79 6.83 -3.59
CA ALA A 59 -9.10 6.24 -3.73
C ALA A 59 -9.21 5.41 -5.02
N LYS A 60 -8.70 5.95 -6.12
CA LYS A 60 -8.69 5.23 -7.39
C LYS A 60 -7.77 4.03 -7.35
N LEU A 61 -6.60 4.19 -6.76
CA LEU A 61 -5.61 3.11 -6.66
C LEU A 61 -6.17 1.94 -5.85
N MET A 62 -6.81 2.24 -4.72
CA MET A 62 -7.42 1.21 -3.89
C MET A 62 -8.54 0.49 -4.63
N ASP A 63 -9.36 1.23 -5.38
CA ASP A 63 -10.43 0.66 -6.17
C ASP A 63 -9.88 -0.21 -7.31
N ASP A 64 -8.88 0.28 -8.02
CA ASP A 64 -8.25 -0.45 -9.13
C ASP A 64 -7.60 -1.75 -8.65
N CYS A 65 -7.05 -1.76 -7.44
CA CYS A 65 -6.43 -2.95 -6.86
C CYS A 65 -7.42 -3.82 -6.09
N GLU A 66 -8.70 -3.45 -6.10
CA GLU A 66 -9.77 -4.19 -5.45
C GLU A 66 -9.60 -4.33 -3.94
N VAL A 67 -8.96 -3.34 -3.31
CA VAL A 67 -8.78 -3.32 -1.86
C VAL A 67 -10.08 -2.88 -1.18
N SER A 68 -10.59 -1.73 -1.56
CA SER A 68 -11.81 -1.18 -1.01
C SER A 68 -12.23 0.06 -1.79
N PHE A 69 -13.48 0.43 -1.65
CA PHE A 69 -14.00 1.67 -2.22
C PHE A 69 -14.05 2.74 -1.14
N PHE A 70 -13.55 3.93 -1.44
CA PHE A 70 -13.56 5.07 -0.52
C PHE A 70 -14.26 6.24 -1.18
N GLU A 71 -15.08 6.93 -0.39
CA GLU A 71 -15.81 8.08 -0.88
C GLU A 71 -14.95 9.34 -0.98
N THR A 72 -13.90 9.43 -0.15
CA THR A 72 -13.03 10.59 -0.13
C THR A 72 -11.56 10.16 -0.29
N GLU A 73 -10.77 11.06 -0.88
CA GLU A 73 -9.34 10.86 -1.01
C GLU A 73 -8.64 10.81 0.34
N GLU A 74 -9.08 11.64 1.29
CA GLU A 74 -8.52 11.67 2.63
C GLU A 74 -8.66 10.33 3.33
N GLU A 75 -9.82 9.72 3.22
CA GLU A 75 -10.09 8.43 3.83
C GLU A 75 -9.20 7.34 3.22
N ALA A 76 -9.12 7.32 1.89
CA ALA A 76 -8.29 6.36 1.17
C ALA A 76 -6.81 6.51 1.55
N LYS A 77 -6.33 7.74 1.62
CA LYS A 77 -4.93 8.01 1.98
C LYS A 77 -4.64 7.60 3.42
N SER A 78 -5.58 7.84 4.32
CA SER A 78 -5.44 7.46 5.73
C SER A 78 -5.31 5.95 5.88
N VAL A 79 -6.16 5.20 5.17
CA VAL A 79 -6.08 3.73 5.19
C VAL A 79 -4.79 3.25 4.54
N ALA A 80 -4.38 3.86 3.44
CA ALA A 80 -3.12 3.52 2.78
C ALA A 80 -1.94 3.71 3.74
N LYS A 81 -1.97 4.77 4.54
CA LYS A 81 -0.93 5.01 5.52
C LYS A 81 -0.88 3.87 6.54
N GLU A 82 -2.02 3.46 7.06
CA GLU A 82 -2.07 2.37 8.04
C GLU A 82 -1.62 1.03 7.47
N LEU A 83 -1.99 0.74 6.24
CA LEU A 83 -1.69 -0.55 5.62
C LEU A 83 -0.28 -0.63 5.02
N LEU A 84 0.27 0.50 4.62
CA LEU A 84 1.55 0.54 3.91
C LEU A 84 2.62 1.29 4.70
N TRP A 85 2.42 2.59 4.90
CA TRP A 85 3.44 3.43 5.53
C TRP A 85 3.79 2.97 6.93
N ASP A 86 2.80 2.74 7.77
CA ASP A 86 3.03 2.36 9.16
C ASP A 86 3.63 0.97 9.30
N VAL A 87 3.44 0.11 8.30
CA VAL A 87 4.05 -1.23 8.28
C VAL A 87 5.50 -1.15 7.81
N VAL A 88 5.76 -0.38 6.74
CA VAL A 88 7.09 -0.24 6.16
C VAL A 88 8.00 0.65 7.03
N PHE A 89 7.44 1.71 7.58
CA PHE A 89 8.15 2.65 8.45
C PHE A 89 7.51 2.68 9.84
N PRO A 90 7.64 1.61 10.61
CA PRO A 90 7.01 1.59 11.93
C PRO A 90 7.58 2.67 12.82
N THR A 91 6.69 3.39 13.51
CA THR A 91 7.10 4.39 14.50
C THR A 91 6.86 3.80 15.87
N GLU A 92 7.76 4.08 16.77
CA GLU A 92 7.63 3.62 18.14
C GLU A 92 6.86 4.61 18.99
#